data_e8aec71e6bd8502cb27077630b260a5c
#
_entry.id   e8aec71e6bd8502cb27077630b260a5c
#
_cell.length_a   1.000
_cell.length_b   1.000
_cell.length_c   1.000
_cell.angle_alpha   90.00
_cell.angle_beta   90.00
_cell.angle_gamma   90.00
#
_symmetry.space_group_name_H-M   'P 1'
#
loop_
_entity.id
_entity.type
_entity.pdbx_description
1 polymer ?
#
loop_
_entity_poly.entity_id
_entity_poly.type
_entity_poly.pdbx_seq_one_letter_code
_entity_poly.pdbx_strand_id
1 'polypeptide(L)'
;VVSSGWSCAPVPRKETCTCEEPVTARVVKVDACGIQCPGPILKLKKSMEELQAGEHLEIRATDAGFPRDAEAWCRTTGHRWIGSRSENGVYRVEIEKATACSVAAHQQAPVEKGKTFILFSDDLDKTLATFVLANGAAATGQKVTVFFTFWGLNAIKKVQKPKVEKDFFGWMFGKMLPSSSLKLKLSKMNMGGIGSKMMRYLMKRKGVDSLESLRQQALDNGVEFIACQMSMDVMGIKKEELLDEVTVGGVATYMSRAEEANVNLFI
;
A
#
# COMPACT_ATOMS: atom_id res chain seq x y z
N VAL A 1 -16.39 -15.86 68.27
CA VAL A 1 -16.92 -14.78 67.42
C VAL A 1 -15.74 -13.93 67.01
N VAL A 2 -15.25 -14.09 65.80
CA VAL A 2 -14.19 -13.26 65.19
C VAL A 2 -14.77 -12.61 63.97
N SER A 3 -14.98 -11.30 64.01
CA SER A 3 -15.43 -10.50 62.91
C SER A 3 -14.21 -10.05 62.09
N SER A 4 -14.08 -10.54 60.85
CA SER A 4 -13.11 -10.06 59.89
C SER A 4 -13.69 -8.89 59.10
N GLY A 5 -13.20 -7.68 59.41
CA GLY A 5 -13.52 -6.46 58.64
C GLY A 5 -12.81 -6.47 57.29
N TRP A 6 -13.58 -6.36 56.24
CA TRP A 6 -13.07 -6.10 54.86
C TRP A 6 -12.91 -4.60 54.66
N SER A 7 -11.67 -4.17 54.52
CA SER A 7 -11.34 -2.79 54.13
C SER A 7 -11.37 -2.67 52.62
N CYS A 8 -12.31 -1.92 52.07
CA CYS A 8 -12.31 -1.52 50.65
C CYS A 8 -11.27 -0.42 50.43
N ALA A 9 -10.24 -0.71 49.65
CA ALA A 9 -9.33 0.27 49.16
C ALA A 9 -10.04 1.16 48.10
N PRO A 10 -9.77 2.48 48.04
CA PRO A 10 -10.42 3.38 47.09
C PRO A 10 -9.89 3.10 45.67
N VAL A 11 -10.85 2.93 44.73
CA VAL A 11 -10.61 2.82 43.32
C VAL A 11 -10.02 4.16 42.82
N PRO A 12 -8.89 4.16 42.05
CA PRO A 12 -8.34 5.38 41.51
C PRO A 12 -9.34 6.04 40.57
N ARG A 13 -9.63 7.33 40.77
CA ARG A 13 -10.46 8.14 39.92
C ARG A 13 -9.84 8.21 38.52
N LYS A 14 -10.61 7.87 37.49
CA LYS A 14 -10.28 8.15 36.10
C LYS A 14 -9.95 9.63 35.97
N GLU A 15 -8.75 9.92 35.48
CA GLU A 15 -8.37 11.27 35.08
C GLU A 15 -9.34 11.71 33.98
N THR A 16 -10.05 12.77 34.27
CA THR A 16 -10.91 13.45 33.31
C THR A 16 -10.04 14.11 32.27
N CYS A 17 -10.07 13.61 31.03
CA CYS A 17 -9.53 14.33 29.88
C CYS A 17 -10.26 15.70 29.81
N THR A 18 -9.55 16.76 30.12
CA THR A 18 -10.01 18.13 29.87
C THR A 18 -10.01 18.33 28.36
N CYS A 19 -11.21 18.47 27.79
CA CYS A 19 -11.38 18.93 26.42
C CYS A 19 -10.94 20.39 26.38
N GLU A 20 -9.76 20.66 25.82
CA GLU A 20 -9.33 22.02 25.49
C GLU A 20 -10.25 22.60 24.42
N GLU A 21 -10.54 23.90 24.53
CA GLU A 21 -11.46 24.66 23.69
C GLU A 21 -11.03 24.63 22.21
N PRO A 22 -11.96 24.87 21.24
CA PRO A 22 -11.65 24.76 19.81
C PRO A 22 -10.66 25.84 19.39
N VAL A 23 -9.40 25.44 19.22
CA VAL A 23 -8.42 26.21 18.46
C VAL A 23 -9.03 26.41 17.06
N THR A 24 -9.00 27.64 16.55
CA THR A 24 -9.45 27.97 15.19
C THR A 24 -8.82 26.99 14.21
N ALA A 25 -9.62 26.03 13.74
CA ALA A 25 -9.14 24.88 12.98
C ALA A 25 -8.48 25.39 11.69
N ARG A 26 -7.17 25.24 11.61
CA ARG A 26 -6.42 25.53 10.38
C ARG A 26 -6.86 24.57 9.30
N VAL A 27 -7.29 25.11 8.15
CA VAL A 27 -7.66 24.31 6.97
C VAL A 27 -6.48 24.27 6.01
N VAL A 28 -5.91 23.09 5.82
CA VAL A 28 -4.86 22.86 4.84
C VAL A 28 -5.49 22.40 3.53
N LYS A 29 -5.10 23.03 2.40
CA LYS A 29 -5.65 22.71 1.08
C LYS A 29 -4.62 21.96 0.26
N VAL A 30 -5.05 20.83 -0.31
CA VAL A 30 -4.21 19.94 -1.12
C VAL A 30 -4.84 19.70 -2.48
N ASP A 31 -4.04 19.76 -3.53
CA ASP A 31 -4.48 19.51 -4.90
C ASP A 31 -3.96 18.15 -5.39
N ALA A 32 -4.87 17.23 -5.65
CA ALA A 32 -4.63 15.92 -6.24
C ALA A 32 -5.36 15.76 -7.58
N CYS A 33 -5.69 16.87 -8.26
CA CYS A 33 -6.30 16.84 -9.59
C CYS A 33 -5.34 16.23 -10.62
N GLY A 34 -5.90 15.49 -11.57
CA GLY A 34 -5.12 14.83 -12.63
C GLY A 34 -4.41 13.54 -12.20
N ILE A 35 -4.48 13.17 -10.92
CA ILE A 35 -3.90 11.93 -10.38
C ILE A 35 -5.02 10.88 -10.27
N GLN A 36 -4.71 9.64 -10.65
CA GLN A 36 -5.61 8.49 -10.56
C GLN A 36 -5.26 7.62 -9.33
N CYS A 37 -6.23 6.76 -8.93
CA CYS A 37 -6.02 5.78 -7.86
C CYS A 37 -4.70 4.98 -8.07
N PRO A 38 -3.87 4.78 -7.01
CA PRO A 38 -4.06 5.13 -5.60
C PRO A 38 -3.55 6.54 -5.20
N GLY A 39 -3.06 7.33 -6.16
CA GLY A 39 -2.38 8.60 -5.93
C GLY A 39 -3.10 9.58 -4.99
N PRO A 40 -4.41 9.87 -5.16
CA PRO A 40 -5.13 10.77 -4.27
C PRO A 40 -5.15 10.30 -2.81
N ILE A 41 -5.28 8.99 -2.55
CA ILE A 41 -5.27 8.41 -1.21
C ILE A 41 -3.88 8.48 -0.57
N LEU A 42 -2.83 8.22 -1.34
CA LEU A 42 -1.45 8.35 -0.85
C LEU A 42 -1.12 9.81 -0.47
N LYS A 43 -1.60 10.75 -1.28
CA LYS A 43 -1.44 12.18 -1.02
C LYS A 43 -2.24 12.62 0.21
N LEU A 44 -3.47 12.12 0.36
CA LEU A 44 -4.29 12.31 1.55
C LEU A 44 -3.56 11.83 2.81
N LYS A 45 -3.06 10.58 2.81
CA LYS A 45 -2.31 10.00 3.94
C LYS A 45 -1.14 10.91 4.33
N LYS A 46 -0.26 11.25 3.37
CA LYS A 46 0.90 12.10 3.62
C LYS A 46 0.52 13.47 4.21
N SER A 47 -0.49 14.11 3.66
CA SER A 47 -0.95 15.42 4.17
C SER A 47 -1.55 15.29 5.58
N MET A 48 -2.26 14.22 5.87
CA MET A 48 -2.79 13.97 7.21
C MET A 48 -1.69 13.69 8.25
N GLU A 49 -0.57 13.10 7.86
CA GLU A 49 0.59 12.90 8.75
C GLU A 49 1.19 14.24 9.20
N GLU A 50 1.19 15.25 8.32
CA GLU A 50 1.74 16.59 8.57
C GLU A 50 0.82 17.50 9.40
N LEU A 51 -0.47 17.20 9.55
CA LEU A 51 -1.43 17.98 10.33
C LEU A 51 -1.32 17.70 11.83
N GLN A 52 -1.82 18.65 12.63
CA GLN A 52 -2.05 18.44 14.06
C GLN A 52 -3.48 17.97 14.34
N ALA A 53 -3.72 17.38 15.48
CA ALA A 53 -5.05 16.93 15.90
C ALA A 53 -6.02 18.12 15.93
N GLY A 54 -7.22 17.92 15.33
CA GLY A 54 -8.26 18.96 15.19
C GLY A 54 -8.07 19.87 13.98
N GLU A 55 -6.96 19.79 13.24
CA GLU A 55 -6.82 20.52 11.98
C GLU A 55 -7.61 19.84 10.85
N HIS A 56 -8.05 20.62 9.88
CA HIS A 56 -8.84 20.19 8.74
C HIS A 56 -7.99 20.09 7.47
N LEU A 57 -8.25 19.06 6.67
CA LEU A 57 -7.72 18.89 5.33
C LEU A 57 -8.84 19.04 4.30
N GLU A 58 -8.71 19.97 3.36
CA GLU A 58 -9.51 20.02 2.13
C GLU A 58 -8.65 19.50 0.98
N ILE A 59 -9.01 18.36 0.41
CA ILE A 59 -8.30 17.78 -0.74
C ILE A 59 -9.21 17.75 -1.97
N ARG A 60 -8.64 18.14 -3.13
CA ARG A 60 -9.33 18.14 -4.42
C ARG A 60 -8.77 17.05 -5.31
N ALA A 61 -9.63 16.32 -6.00
CA ALA A 61 -9.28 15.31 -6.98
C ALA A 61 -10.26 15.30 -8.16
N THR A 62 -9.80 14.81 -9.31
CA THR A 62 -10.64 14.57 -10.49
C THR A 62 -11.05 13.11 -10.65
N ASP A 63 -10.61 12.25 -9.73
CA ASP A 63 -11.00 10.84 -9.67
C ASP A 63 -12.39 10.70 -9.02
N ALA A 64 -13.36 10.16 -9.77
CA ALA A 64 -14.73 9.98 -9.29
C ALA A 64 -14.87 8.94 -8.16
N GLY A 65 -13.92 8.04 -7.99
CA GLY A 65 -13.85 7.06 -6.90
C GLY A 65 -13.35 7.67 -5.59
N PHE A 66 -12.55 8.73 -5.66
CA PHE A 66 -11.84 9.30 -4.54
C PHE A 66 -12.70 9.64 -3.31
N PRO A 67 -13.92 10.24 -3.42
CA PRO A 67 -14.73 10.54 -2.23
C PRO A 67 -15.09 9.29 -1.41
N ARG A 68 -15.42 8.18 -2.07
CA ARG A 68 -15.74 6.91 -1.40
C ARG A 68 -14.51 6.28 -0.77
N ASP A 69 -13.38 6.33 -1.48
CA ASP A 69 -12.11 5.81 -0.98
C ASP A 69 -11.65 6.61 0.24
N ALA A 70 -11.76 7.93 0.21
CA ALA A 70 -11.41 8.81 1.33
C ALA A 70 -12.33 8.59 2.55
N GLU A 71 -13.63 8.39 2.33
CA GLU A 71 -14.57 8.04 3.42
C GLU A 71 -14.22 6.68 4.04
N ALA A 72 -13.93 5.67 3.22
CA ALA A 72 -13.50 4.35 3.68
C ALA A 72 -12.17 4.43 4.45
N TRP A 73 -11.23 5.24 3.95
CA TRP A 73 -9.95 5.51 4.61
C TRP A 73 -10.15 6.15 5.99
N CYS A 74 -11.03 7.16 6.11
CA CYS A 74 -11.35 7.79 7.39
C CYS A 74 -11.91 6.79 8.41
N ARG A 75 -12.82 5.89 7.96
CA ARG A 75 -13.36 4.83 8.84
C ARG A 75 -12.29 3.89 9.36
N THR A 76 -11.31 3.54 8.50
CA THR A 76 -10.24 2.60 8.89
C THR A 76 -9.22 3.26 9.80
N THR A 77 -8.88 4.53 9.56
CA THR A 77 -7.82 5.25 10.29
C THR A 77 -8.33 6.04 11.49
N GLY A 78 -9.65 6.10 11.69
CA GLY A 78 -10.27 6.80 12.82
C GLY A 78 -10.35 8.32 12.67
N HIS A 79 -10.02 8.86 11.48
CA HIS A 79 -10.18 10.29 11.19
C HIS A 79 -11.65 10.65 10.95
N ARG A 80 -12.02 11.89 11.23
CA ARG A 80 -13.40 12.33 11.10
C ARG A 80 -13.68 12.81 9.67
N TRP A 81 -14.55 12.08 9.00
CA TRP A 81 -15.14 12.50 7.74
C TRP A 81 -16.11 13.67 7.93
N ILE A 82 -15.90 14.79 7.25
CA ILE A 82 -16.79 15.95 7.29
C ILE A 82 -17.76 15.90 6.11
N GLY A 83 -17.25 15.70 4.91
CA GLY A 83 -18.08 15.58 3.73
C GLY A 83 -17.32 15.68 2.41
N SER A 84 -18.09 15.58 1.32
CA SER A 84 -17.59 15.79 -0.04
C SER A 84 -18.53 16.64 -0.86
N ARG A 85 -17.97 17.42 -1.81
CA ARG A 85 -18.70 18.21 -2.80
C ARG A 85 -18.11 17.96 -4.17
N SER A 86 -18.96 18.02 -5.20
CA SER A 86 -18.53 17.90 -6.60
C SER A 86 -18.91 19.15 -7.36
N GLU A 87 -17.93 19.77 -8.03
CA GLU A 87 -18.13 20.95 -8.87
C GLU A 87 -17.31 20.78 -10.15
N ASN A 88 -17.95 20.83 -11.31
CA ASN A 88 -17.30 20.76 -12.63
C ASN A 88 -16.32 19.56 -12.81
N GLY A 89 -16.68 18.38 -12.27
CA GLY A 89 -15.85 17.18 -12.34
C GLY A 89 -14.66 17.17 -11.38
N VAL A 90 -14.58 18.14 -10.47
CA VAL A 90 -13.62 18.17 -9.36
C VAL A 90 -14.36 17.82 -8.06
N TYR A 91 -13.86 16.80 -7.38
CA TYR A 91 -14.37 16.35 -6.09
C TYR A 91 -13.52 16.99 -4.98
N ARG A 92 -14.18 17.68 -4.06
CA ARG A 92 -13.57 18.26 -2.86
C ARG A 92 -13.99 17.42 -1.67
N VAL A 93 -13.02 16.98 -0.91
CA VAL A 93 -13.22 16.16 0.30
C VAL A 93 -12.66 16.93 1.47
N GLU A 94 -13.40 16.95 2.58
CA GLU A 94 -13.01 17.62 3.81
C GLU A 94 -12.96 16.60 4.95
N ILE A 95 -11.83 16.59 5.68
CA ILE A 95 -11.51 15.63 6.74
C ILE A 95 -10.88 16.38 7.91
N GLU A 96 -11.27 16.04 9.13
CA GLU A 96 -10.65 16.53 10.36
C GLU A 96 -9.70 15.46 10.91
N LYS A 97 -8.48 15.88 11.28
CA LYS A 97 -7.53 14.97 11.93
C LYS A 97 -8.00 14.63 13.34
N ALA A 98 -8.21 13.34 13.55
CA ALA A 98 -8.62 12.81 14.85
C ALA A 98 -7.58 13.09 15.94
N THR A 99 -8.04 13.32 17.16
CA THR A 99 -7.20 13.40 18.35
C THR A 99 -6.67 12.01 18.73
N ALA A 100 -5.53 11.93 19.40
CA ALA A 100 -4.94 10.66 19.84
C ALA A 100 -5.94 9.81 20.68
N CYS A 101 -6.85 10.45 21.40
CA CYS A 101 -7.88 9.79 22.20
C CYS A 101 -8.96 9.12 21.33
N SER A 102 -9.39 9.74 20.22
CA SER A 102 -10.38 9.16 19.30
C SER A 102 -9.78 8.05 18.43
N VAL A 103 -8.52 8.15 18.06
CA VAL A 103 -7.78 7.08 17.36
C VAL A 103 -7.61 5.86 18.26
N ALA A 104 -7.26 6.05 19.53
CA ALA A 104 -7.13 4.95 20.50
C ALA A 104 -8.47 4.23 20.77
N ALA A 105 -9.59 4.94 20.76
CA ALA A 105 -10.93 4.34 20.89
C ALA A 105 -11.33 3.50 19.67
N HIS A 106 -10.82 3.84 18.48
CA HIS A 106 -11.05 3.06 17.24
C HIS A 106 -10.10 1.85 17.14
N GLN A 107 -8.92 1.94 17.76
CA GLN A 107 -7.92 0.86 17.81
C GLN A 107 -8.24 -0.26 18.82
N GLN A 108 -9.34 -0.18 19.56
CA GLN A 108 -9.85 -1.29 20.40
C GLN A 108 -10.65 -2.35 19.60
N ALA A 109 -10.65 -2.28 18.28
CA ALA A 109 -11.12 -3.34 17.39
C ALA A 109 -9.91 -4.16 16.85
N PRO A 110 -10.12 -5.40 16.46
CA PRO A 110 -9.24 -6.57 16.66
C PRO A 110 -7.92 -6.45 15.93
N VAL A 111 -6.89 -7.12 16.51
CA VAL A 111 -5.61 -7.55 15.87
C VAL A 111 -5.43 -7.00 14.46
N GLU A 112 -4.43 -6.16 14.25
CA GLU A 112 -4.04 -5.64 12.93
C GLU A 112 -3.85 -6.79 11.94
N LYS A 113 -4.95 -7.17 11.29
CA LYS A 113 -4.94 -8.25 10.31
C LYS A 113 -4.32 -7.71 9.04
N GLY A 114 -3.13 -8.16 8.72
CA GLY A 114 -2.41 -7.79 7.51
C GLY A 114 -3.14 -8.16 6.22
N LYS A 115 -2.54 -7.79 5.10
CA LYS A 115 -2.95 -8.22 3.75
C LYS A 115 -1.77 -8.88 3.08
N THR A 116 -1.99 -10.01 2.44
CA THR A 116 -0.94 -10.64 1.66
C THR A 116 -1.37 -10.85 0.21
N PHE A 117 -0.43 -10.65 -0.69
CA PHE A 117 -0.60 -10.87 -2.11
C PHE A 117 0.49 -11.80 -2.61
N ILE A 118 0.14 -12.83 -3.36
CA ILE A 118 1.09 -13.61 -4.12
C ILE A 118 1.07 -13.10 -5.56
N LEU A 119 2.19 -12.59 -6.03
CA LEU A 119 2.37 -12.27 -7.44
C LEU A 119 3.13 -13.42 -8.11
N PHE A 120 2.41 -14.18 -8.93
CA PHE A 120 2.94 -15.29 -9.71
C PHE A 120 3.27 -14.86 -11.15
N SER A 121 2.43 -13.99 -11.72
CA SER A 121 2.52 -13.55 -13.11
C SER A 121 3.50 -12.39 -13.29
N ASP A 122 4.14 -12.30 -14.46
CA ASP A 122 4.88 -11.13 -14.91
C ASP A 122 4.12 -10.29 -15.96
N ASP A 123 2.82 -10.49 -16.06
CA ASP A 123 1.98 -9.64 -16.89
C ASP A 123 1.90 -8.22 -16.31
N LEU A 124 2.13 -7.21 -17.14
CA LEU A 124 2.14 -5.80 -16.74
C LEU A 124 0.85 -5.38 -16.03
N ASP A 125 -0.30 -5.77 -16.57
CA ASP A 125 -1.62 -5.45 -16.04
C ASP A 125 -1.87 -6.11 -14.69
N LYS A 126 -1.49 -7.36 -14.49
CA LYS A 126 -1.61 -8.06 -13.20
C LYS A 126 -0.65 -7.49 -12.16
N THR A 127 0.58 -7.21 -12.58
CA THR A 127 1.58 -6.57 -11.71
C THR A 127 1.14 -5.18 -11.27
N LEU A 128 0.56 -4.38 -12.19
CA LEU A 128 -0.03 -3.08 -11.85
C LEU A 128 -1.15 -3.23 -10.82
N ALA A 129 -2.09 -4.17 -11.05
CA ALA A 129 -3.19 -4.44 -10.11
C ALA A 129 -2.66 -4.79 -8.72
N THR A 130 -1.61 -5.62 -8.63
CA THR A 130 -0.98 -5.99 -7.34
C THR A 130 -0.46 -4.76 -6.60
N PHE A 131 0.28 -3.86 -7.27
CA PHE A 131 0.82 -2.67 -6.60
C PHE A 131 -0.24 -1.62 -6.30
N VAL A 132 -1.30 -1.50 -7.11
CA VAL A 132 -2.46 -0.64 -6.79
C VAL A 132 -3.13 -1.12 -5.50
N LEU A 133 -3.41 -2.43 -5.39
CA LEU A 133 -4.01 -3.03 -4.20
C LEU A 133 -3.08 -2.91 -2.98
N ALA A 134 -1.79 -3.17 -3.14
CA ALA A 134 -0.81 -3.08 -2.06
C ALA A 134 -0.70 -1.64 -1.51
N ASN A 135 -0.61 -0.64 -2.39
CA ASN A 135 -0.58 0.76 -2.00
C ASN A 135 -1.89 1.20 -1.34
N GLY A 136 -3.04 0.80 -1.89
CA GLY A 136 -4.35 1.07 -1.30
C GLY A 136 -4.48 0.51 0.11
N ALA A 137 -4.06 -0.74 0.32
CA ALA A 137 -4.06 -1.36 1.65
C ALA A 137 -3.07 -0.68 2.62
N ALA A 138 -1.85 -0.38 2.16
CA ALA A 138 -0.86 0.33 2.97
C ALA A 138 -1.31 1.75 3.35
N ALA A 139 -2.04 2.44 2.46
CA ALA A 139 -2.60 3.76 2.74
C ALA A 139 -3.63 3.74 3.89
N THR A 140 -4.29 2.60 4.14
CA THR A 140 -5.20 2.44 5.29
C THR A 140 -4.48 2.05 6.59
N GLY A 141 -3.14 2.12 6.63
CA GLY A 141 -2.33 1.79 7.79
C GLY A 141 -2.16 0.29 8.04
N GLN A 142 -2.56 -0.57 7.09
CA GLN A 142 -2.48 -2.02 7.27
C GLN A 142 -1.11 -2.56 6.88
N LYS A 143 -0.66 -3.59 7.59
CA LYS A 143 0.55 -4.33 7.23
C LYS A 143 0.31 -5.10 5.94
N VAL A 144 1.14 -4.88 4.94
CA VAL A 144 1.00 -5.49 3.62
C VAL A 144 2.27 -6.25 3.27
N THR A 145 2.12 -7.50 2.82
CA THR A 145 3.22 -8.33 2.32
C THR A 145 2.91 -8.77 0.90
N VAL A 146 3.86 -8.62 -0.01
CA VAL A 146 3.80 -9.16 -1.38
C VAL A 146 4.86 -10.25 -1.54
N PHE A 147 4.42 -11.46 -1.83
CA PHE A 147 5.27 -12.62 -2.07
C PHE A 147 5.41 -12.83 -3.58
N PHE A 148 6.63 -12.71 -4.07
CA PHE A 148 6.95 -12.85 -5.49
C PHE A 148 7.47 -14.26 -5.77
N THR A 149 6.80 -14.99 -6.63
CA THR A 149 7.18 -16.35 -6.98
C THR A 149 7.16 -16.55 -8.51
N PHE A 150 7.98 -17.44 -9.02
CA PHE A 150 8.14 -17.74 -10.43
C PHE A 150 8.27 -16.47 -11.30
N TRP A 151 7.34 -16.26 -12.25
CA TRP A 151 7.37 -15.14 -13.19
C TRP A 151 7.23 -13.79 -12.49
N GLY A 152 6.52 -13.73 -11.35
CA GLY A 152 6.36 -12.52 -10.54
C GLY A 152 7.68 -11.91 -10.07
N LEU A 153 8.76 -12.69 -9.96
CA LEU A 153 10.10 -12.19 -9.67
C LEU A 153 10.60 -11.15 -10.67
N ASN A 154 10.09 -11.19 -11.92
CA ASN A 154 10.46 -10.21 -12.94
C ASN A 154 9.97 -8.80 -12.63
N ALA A 155 8.91 -8.66 -11.82
CA ALA A 155 8.36 -7.38 -11.40
C ALA A 155 9.29 -6.59 -10.46
N ILE A 156 10.13 -7.30 -9.71
CA ILE A 156 11.05 -6.72 -8.72
C ILE A 156 12.51 -6.74 -9.14
N LYS A 157 12.79 -7.03 -10.42
CA LYS A 157 14.15 -6.89 -10.99
C LYS A 157 14.55 -5.42 -11.07
N LYS A 158 15.82 -5.16 -10.80
CA LYS A 158 16.46 -3.85 -11.02
C LYS A 158 16.35 -3.43 -12.47
N VAL A 159 16.18 -2.14 -12.70
CA VAL A 159 16.16 -1.58 -14.07
C VAL A 159 17.54 -1.72 -14.71
N GLN A 160 18.59 -1.46 -13.94
CA GLN A 160 19.97 -1.68 -14.37
C GLN A 160 20.37 -3.11 -14.04
N LYS A 161 20.68 -3.88 -15.07
CA LYS A 161 21.06 -5.29 -14.93
C LYS A 161 22.49 -5.39 -14.38
N PRO A 162 22.70 -5.93 -13.16
CA PRO A 162 24.05 -6.19 -12.66
C PRO A 162 24.71 -7.31 -13.47
N LYS A 163 26.04 -7.27 -13.54
CA LYS A 163 26.81 -8.40 -14.06
C LYS A 163 26.90 -9.46 -12.98
N VAL A 164 26.23 -10.58 -13.19
CA VAL A 164 26.20 -11.71 -12.25
C VAL A 164 26.63 -12.95 -12.99
N GLU A 165 27.54 -13.72 -12.38
CA GLU A 165 27.92 -15.04 -12.88
C GLU A 165 26.76 -16.02 -12.69
N LYS A 166 26.39 -16.70 -13.76
CA LYS A 166 25.32 -17.69 -13.80
C LYS A 166 25.83 -18.99 -14.40
N ASP A 167 25.26 -20.08 -13.95
CA ASP A 167 25.39 -21.37 -14.60
C ASP A 167 24.71 -21.36 -15.98
N PHE A 168 24.89 -22.41 -16.77
CA PHE A 168 24.36 -22.52 -18.13
C PHE A 168 22.86 -22.34 -18.19
N PHE A 169 22.10 -22.95 -17.28
CA PHE A 169 20.65 -22.85 -17.25
C PHE A 169 20.20 -21.46 -16.82
N GLY A 170 20.80 -20.86 -15.79
CA GLY A 170 20.51 -19.50 -15.35
C GLY A 170 20.84 -18.44 -16.42
N TRP A 171 21.90 -18.68 -17.23
CA TRP A 171 22.21 -17.83 -18.38
C TRP A 171 21.14 -17.96 -19.48
N MET A 172 20.70 -19.19 -19.79
CA MET A 172 19.66 -19.44 -20.77
C MET A 172 18.33 -18.79 -20.35
N PHE A 173 17.86 -19.00 -19.11
CA PHE A 173 16.68 -18.34 -18.56
C PHE A 173 16.83 -16.81 -18.57
N GLY A 174 18.02 -16.31 -18.23
CA GLY A 174 18.31 -14.87 -18.23
C GLY A 174 18.17 -14.19 -19.60
N LYS A 175 18.27 -14.97 -20.72
CA LYS A 175 17.99 -14.48 -22.09
C LYS A 175 16.50 -14.55 -22.45
N MET A 176 15.76 -15.52 -21.91
CA MET A 176 14.33 -15.72 -22.21
C MET A 176 13.45 -14.82 -21.34
N LEU A 177 13.85 -14.56 -20.10
CA LEU A 177 13.09 -13.74 -19.17
C LEU A 177 13.21 -12.24 -19.45
N PRO A 178 12.21 -11.43 -19.10
CA PRO A 178 12.33 -9.97 -19.09
C PRO A 178 13.57 -9.54 -18.30
N SER A 179 14.39 -8.67 -18.88
CA SER A 179 15.61 -8.20 -18.23
C SER A 179 15.35 -7.21 -17.09
N SER A 180 14.16 -6.61 -17.07
CA SER A 180 13.71 -5.68 -16.02
C SER A 180 12.18 -5.53 -16.06
N SER A 181 11.62 -4.91 -15.03
CA SER A 181 10.18 -4.57 -14.95
C SER A 181 9.68 -3.74 -16.15
N LEU A 182 10.55 -2.96 -16.78
CA LEU A 182 10.21 -2.15 -17.96
C LEU A 182 9.80 -2.99 -19.18
N LYS A 183 10.19 -4.27 -19.23
CA LYS A 183 9.95 -5.17 -20.37
C LYS A 183 8.80 -6.14 -20.15
N LEU A 184 8.01 -5.96 -19.09
CA LEU A 184 6.83 -6.76 -18.85
C LEU A 184 5.81 -6.59 -19.98
N LYS A 185 5.17 -7.69 -20.35
CA LYS A 185 4.19 -7.78 -21.44
C LYS A 185 2.78 -7.69 -20.86
N LEU A 186 1.79 -7.37 -21.68
CA LEU A 186 0.38 -7.51 -21.28
C LEU A 186 -0.04 -8.97 -21.35
N SER A 187 -0.98 -9.35 -20.46
CA SER A 187 -1.61 -10.68 -20.45
C SER A 187 -2.37 -10.94 -21.76
N LYS A 188 -3.02 -9.90 -22.30
CA LYS A 188 -3.76 -9.92 -23.54
C LYS A 188 -3.39 -8.74 -24.42
N MET A 189 -3.60 -8.84 -25.72
CA MET A 189 -3.35 -7.75 -26.70
C MET A 189 -1.89 -7.23 -26.70
N ASN A 190 -0.92 -8.08 -26.36
CA ASN A 190 0.49 -7.65 -26.31
C ASN A 190 1.05 -7.32 -27.71
N MET A 191 0.57 -7.96 -28.78
CA MET A 191 0.90 -7.65 -30.21
C MET A 191 2.39 -7.42 -30.43
N GLY A 192 3.24 -8.35 -30.01
CA GLY A 192 4.69 -8.20 -30.13
C GLY A 192 5.33 -7.12 -29.26
N GLY A 193 4.62 -6.62 -28.23
CA GLY A 193 5.08 -5.57 -27.31
C GLY A 193 4.53 -4.16 -27.63
N ILE A 194 3.78 -4.01 -28.74
CA ILE A 194 3.09 -2.74 -29.06
C ILE A 194 2.04 -2.43 -27.98
N GLY A 195 1.27 -3.44 -27.55
CA GLY A 195 0.23 -3.28 -26.54
C GLY A 195 0.77 -2.77 -25.22
N SER A 196 1.88 -3.29 -24.71
CA SER A 196 2.48 -2.82 -23.45
C SER A 196 3.01 -1.38 -23.56
N LYS A 197 3.57 -0.98 -24.70
CA LYS A 197 3.97 0.41 -24.95
C LYS A 197 2.77 1.34 -24.99
N MET A 198 1.71 0.94 -25.68
CA MET A 198 0.46 1.70 -25.75
C MET A 198 -0.18 1.85 -24.37
N MET A 199 -0.22 0.78 -23.56
CA MET A 199 -0.75 0.83 -22.20
C MET A 199 0.03 1.83 -21.36
N ARG A 200 1.36 1.76 -21.34
CA ARG A 200 2.22 2.72 -20.61
C ARG A 200 2.02 4.16 -21.09
N TYR A 201 1.86 4.38 -22.38
CA TYR A 201 1.54 5.70 -22.92
C TYR A 201 0.18 6.22 -22.45
N LEU A 202 -0.86 5.36 -22.48
CA LEU A 202 -2.20 5.72 -22.01
C LEU A 202 -2.23 5.99 -20.51
N MET A 203 -1.52 5.20 -19.72
CA MET A 203 -1.36 5.45 -18.27
C MET A 203 -0.79 6.84 -18.03
N LYS A 204 0.33 7.19 -18.69
CA LYS A 204 0.93 8.52 -18.56
C LYS A 204 -0.04 9.64 -18.98
N ARG A 205 -0.77 9.46 -20.07
CA ARG A 205 -1.77 10.44 -20.56
C ARG A 205 -2.95 10.61 -19.61
N LYS A 206 -3.31 9.56 -18.88
CA LYS A 206 -4.43 9.54 -17.92
C LYS A 206 -4.02 9.86 -16.48
N GLY A 207 -2.77 10.20 -16.23
CA GLY A 207 -2.28 10.49 -14.89
C GLY A 207 -2.21 9.24 -13.97
N VAL A 208 -2.12 8.04 -14.57
CA VAL A 208 -1.87 6.80 -13.82
C VAL A 208 -0.37 6.61 -13.67
N ASP A 209 0.07 6.35 -12.46
CA ASP A 209 1.48 6.11 -12.15
C ASP A 209 2.05 4.90 -12.89
N SER A 210 3.33 4.97 -13.23
CA SER A 210 4.04 3.84 -13.84
C SER A 210 4.17 2.68 -12.85
N LEU A 211 4.39 1.48 -13.37
CA LEU A 211 4.67 0.30 -12.54
C LEU A 211 5.82 0.54 -11.56
N GLU A 212 6.88 1.17 -12.06
CA GLU A 212 8.08 1.46 -11.28
C GLU A 212 7.79 2.49 -10.17
N SER A 213 6.95 3.50 -10.46
CA SER A 213 6.49 4.48 -9.46
C SER A 213 5.62 3.83 -8.40
N LEU A 214 4.62 3.03 -8.78
CA LEU A 214 3.74 2.32 -7.86
C LEU A 214 4.52 1.33 -6.96
N ARG A 215 5.51 0.66 -7.53
CA ARG A 215 6.40 -0.25 -6.80
C ARG A 215 7.23 0.49 -5.75
N GLN A 216 7.81 1.63 -6.13
CA GLN A 216 8.58 2.46 -5.19
C GLN A 216 7.67 3.00 -4.08
N GLN A 217 6.49 3.52 -4.42
CA GLN A 217 5.50 3.97 -3.43
C GLN A 217 5.12 2.84 -2.46
N ALA A 218 5.00 1.60 -2.93
CA ALA A 218 4.71 0.48 -2.05
C ALA A 218 5.85 0.24 -1.04
N LEU A 219 7.11 0.31 -1.47
CA LEU A 219 8.27 0.23 -0.57
C LEU A 219 8.30 1.39 0.42
N ASP A 220 8.10 2.61 -0.07
CA ASP A 220 8.08 3.82 0.77
C ASP A 220 6.92 3.79 1.80
N ASN A 221 5.82 3.12 1.49
CA ASN A 221 4.69 2.88 2.40
C ASN A 221 4.87 1.66 3.33
N GLY A 222 6.05 1.04 3.33
CA GLY A 222 6.39 -0.07 4.23
C GLY A 222 5.80 -1.42 3.82
N VAL A 223 5.43 -1.60 2.55
CA VAL A 223 5.02 -2.92 2.03
C VAL A 223 6.23 -3.85 2.01
N GLU A 224 6.12 -4.99 2.69
CA GLU A 224 7.15 -6.02 2.72
C GLU A 224 7.19 -6.80 1.41
N PHE A 225 8.35 -6.83 0.75
CA PHE A 225 8.58 -7.61 -0.47
C PHE A 225 9.39 -8.86 -0.15
N ILE A 226 8.83 -10.04 -0.45
CA ILE A 226 9.49 -11.33 -0.23
C ILE A 226 9.65 -12.05 -1.57
N ALA A 227 10.88 -12.38 -1.94
CA ALA A 227 11.20 -13.21 -3.10
C ALA A 227 11.30 -14.68 -2.70
N CYS A 228 10.64 -15.56 -3.45
CA CYS A 228 10.67 -17.00 -3.22
C CYS A 228 12.02 -17.58 -3.59
N GLN A 229 12.76 -18.09 -2.59
CA GLN A 229 14.09 -18.70 -2.79
C GLN A 229 14.05 -19.84 -3.82
N MET A 230 13.12 -20.77 -3.69
CA MET A 230 12.99 -21.92 -4.61
C MET A 230 12.80 -21.46 -6.06
N SER A 231 11.95 -20.47 -6.27
CA SER A 231 11.70 -19.92 -7.62
C SER A 231 12.93 -19.18 -8.17
N MET A 232 13.67 -18.48 -7.32
CA MET A 232 14.95 -17.86 -7.70
C MET A 232 15.95 -18.90 -8.17
N ASP A 233 16.09 -19.99 -7.43
CA ASP A 233 17.02 -21.09 -7.75
C ASP A 233 16.66 -21.78 -9.07
N VAL A 234 15.38 -22.15 -9.25
CA VAL A 234 14.88 -22.80 -10.47
C VAL A 234 15.03 -21.91 -11.70
N MET A 235 14.79 -20.59 -11.55
CA MET A 235 14.84 -19.66 -12.68
C MET A 235 16.23 -19.02 -12.86
N GLY A 236 17.21 -19.37 -12.04
CA GLY A 236 18.57 -18.82 -12.09
C GLY A 236 18.59 -17.30 -11.87
N ILE A 237 17.72 -16.77 -11.03
CA ILE A 237 17.67 -15.35 -10.65
C ILE A 237 18.46 -15.19 -9.35
N LYS A 238 19.46 -14.30 -9.36
CA LYS A 238 20.27 -14.00 -8.19
C LYS A 238 19.72 -12.82 -7.41
N LYS A 239 19.98 -12.76 -6.10
CA LYS A 239 19.51 -11.68 -5.22
C LYS A 239 19.96 -10.30 -5.71
N GLU A 240 21.15 -10.20 -6.27
CA GLU A 240 21.75 -8.98 -6.79
C GLU A 240 20.97 -8.39 -7.98
N GLU A 241 20.20 -9.24 -8.70
CA GLU A 241 19.32 -8.80 -9.80
C GLU A 241 18.03 -8.17 -9.32
N LEU A 242 17.64 -8.40 -8.06
CA LEU A 242 16.44 -7.89 -7.43
C LEU A 242 16.72 -6.55 -6.73
N LEU A 243 15.67 -5.81 -6.42
CA LEU A 243 15.75 -4.61 -5.59
C LEU A 243 16.40 -4.93 -4.25
N ASP A 244 17.11 -3.97 -3.68
CA ASP A 244 17.88 -4.18 -2.45
C ASP A 244 16.98 -4.41 -1.24
N GLU A 245 15.82 -3.78 -1.23
CA GLU A 245 14.80 -3.84 -0.17
C GLU A 245 14.05 -5.18 -0.11
N VAL A 246 14.18 -6.02 -1.14
CA VAL A 246 13.52 -7.32 -1.19
C VAL A 246 14.19 -8.30 -0.24
N THR A 247 13.42 -8.91 0.63
CA THR A 247 13.87 -10.05 1.46
C THR A 247 13.70 -11.36 0.70
N VAL A 248 14.51 -12.34 1.01
CA VAL A 248 14.40 -13.69 0.42
C VAL A 248 13.77 -14.60 1.46
N GLY A 249 12.76 -15.37 1.05
CA GLY A 249 12.05 -16.27 1.96
C GLY A 249 11.45 -17.48 1.23
N GLY A 250 11.02 -18.44 2.00
CA GLY A 250 10.33 -19.64 1.51
C GLY A 250 8.84 -19.62 1.82
N VAL A 251 8.17 -20.75 1.54
CA VAL A 251 6.73 -20.93 1.80
C VAL A 251 6.38 -20.72 3.27
N ALA A 252 7.22 -21.14 4.22
CA ALA A 252 6.95 -20.98 5.65
C ALA A 252 6.93 -19.50 6.05
N THR A 253 7.84 -18.68 5.50
CA THR A 253 7.86 -17.23 5.71
C THR A 253 6.57 -16.59 5.21
N TYR A 254 6.09 -16.97 4.02
CA TYR A 254 4.83 -16.48 3.48
C TYR A 254 3.64 -16.93 4.34
N MET A 255 3.55 -18.21 4.71
CA MET A 255 2.43 -18.75 5.48
C MET A 255 2.29 -18.05 6.85
N SER A 256 3.41 -17.75 7.52
CA SER A 256 3.38 -16.96 8.75
C SER A 256 2.74 -15.58 8.55
N ARG A 257 3.02 -14.91 7.44
CA ARG A 257 2.38 -13.63 7.11
C ARG A 257 0.91 -13.80 6.74
N ALA A 258 0.57 -14.89 6.05
CA ALA A 258 -0.79 -15.19 5.62
C ALA A 258 -1.72 -15.54 6.80
N GLU A 259 -1.21 -16.17 7.85
CA GLU A 259 -1.95 -16.45 9.08
C GLU A 259 -2.30 -15.16 9.83
N GLU A 260 -1.41 -14.18 9.83
CA GLU A 260 -1.65 -12.86 10.41
C GLU A 260 -2.55 -11.96 9.53
N ALA A 261 -2.87 -12.40 8.33
CA ALA A 261 -3.64 -11.62 7.35
C ALA A 261 -5.11 -12.04 7.29
N ASN A 262 -6.00 -11.09 7.01
CA ASN A 262 -7.41 -11.36 6.75
C ASN A 262 -7.79 -11.31 5.26
N VAL A 263 -6.85 -10.92 4.41
CA VAL A 263 -6.98 -10.97 2.94
C VAL A 263 -5.72 -11.60 2.37
N ASN A 264 -5.92 -12.68 1.63
CA ASN A 264 -4.85 -13.37 0.93
C ASN A 264 -5.28 -13.52 -0.54
N LEU A 265 -4.54 -12.90 -1.46
CA LEU A 265 -4.83 -12.94 -2.90
C LEU A 265 -3.69 -13.56 -3.68
N PHE A 266 -4.04 -14.35 -4.70
CA PHE A 266 -3.13 -14.92 -5.67
C PHE A 266 -3.38 -14.29 -7.04
N ILE A 267 -2.33 -13.67 -7.68
CA ILE A 267 -2.42 -12.87 -8.91
C ILE A 267 -1.43 -13.36 -9.98
#